data_e7fee1c52cb66032bdb05625a70ad128
#
_entry.id   e7fee1c52cb66032bdb05625a70ad128
#
_cell.length_a   1.000
_cell.length_b   1.000
_cell.length_c   1.000
_cell.angle_alpha   90.00
_cell.angle_beta   90.00
_cell.angle_gamma   90.00
#
_symmetry.space_group_name_H-M   'P 1'
#
loop_
_entity.id
_entity.type
_entity.pdbx_description
1 polymer ?
#
loop_
_entity_poly.entity_id
_entity_poly.type
_entity_poly.pdbx_seq_one_letter_code
_entity_poly.pdbx_strand_id
1 'polypeptide(L)'
;ASVTNELSLNASYGYTYATFTDYIINEADKDGNLTVKADYNGKYVPFVPKHTLNIGGEYAITCSSRSIFDRIVFQANYNAAGRIYWTEQNNVSQSFYGTLNWRTNLEIGDAMISFWARNFLNKDYAAFYFETMNKGFMQKGRPVQFGIDLRCRF
;
A
#
# COMPACT_ATOMS: atom_id res chain seq x y z
N ALA A 1 -15.53 13.15 2.31
CA ALA A 1 -16.60 14.03 2.85
C ALA A 1 -15.97 15.09 3.76
N SER A 2 -16.41 16.34 3.65
CA SER A 2 -16.14 17.37 4.66
C SER A 2 -17.06 17.13 5.85
N VAL A 3 -16.49 16.91 7.03
CA VAL A 3 -17.25 16.71 8.28
C VAL A 3 -17.53 18.07 8.92
N THR A 4 -16.53 18.96 8.88
CA THR A 4 -16.64 20.39 9.21
C THR A 4 -15.86 21.20 8.16
N ASN A 5 -15.78 22.51 8.34
CA ASN A 5 -14.93 23.36 7.49
C ASN A 5 -13.44 23.06 7.65
N GLU A 6 -13.07 22.51 8.81
CA GLU A 6 -11.68 22.22 9.18
C GLU A 6 -11.31 20.75 9.01
N LEU A 7 -12.31 19.82 9.05
CA LEU A 7 -12.09 18.38 9.03
C LEU A 7 -12.67 17.74 7.77
N SER A 8 -11.82 17.11 6.99
CA SER A 8 -12.22 16.24 5.89
C SER A 8 -11.76 14.80 6.11
N LEU A 9 -12.62 13.85 5.75
CA LEU A 9 -12.34 12.43 5.84
C LEU A 9 -12.62 11.76 4.50
N ASN A 10 -11.79 10.80 4.15
CA ASN A 10 -11.99 9.94 2.99
C ASN A 10 -11.75 8.49 3.36
N ALA A 11 -12.51 7.60 2.74
CA ALA A 11 -12.31 6.18 2.86
C ALA A 11 -12.64 5.52 1.52
N SER A 12 -11.88 4.52 1.15
CA SER A 12 -12.18 3.65 0.03
C SER A 12 -11.84 2.20 0.38
N TYR A 13 -12.66 1.30 -0.11
CA TYR A 13 -12.48 -0.13 0.06
C TYR A 13 -12.67 -0.82 -1.29
N GLY A 14 -11.75 -1.72 -1.62
CA GLY A 14 -11.83 -2.56 -2.79
C GLY A 14 -11.86 -4.03 -2.40
N TYR A 15 -12.68 -4.81 -3.12
CA TYR A 15 -12.70 -6.25 -3.03
C TYR A 15 -12.49 -6.85 -4.42
N THR A 16 -11.53 -7.76 -4.53
CA THR A 16 -11.21 -8.45 -5.77
C THR A 16 -11.19 -9.95 -5.52
N TYR A 17 -11.99 -10.70 -6.27
CA TYR A 17 -11.95 -12.15 -6.29
C TYR A 17 -11.45 -12.59 -7.66
N ALA A 18 -10.23 -13.11 -7.70
CA ALA A 18 -9.60 -13.56 -8.94
C ALA A 18 -8.98 -14.94 -8.72
N THR A 19 -9.46 -15.94 -9.45
CA THR A 19 -8.96 -17.30 -9.44
C THR A 19 -8.75 -17.80 -10.87
N PHE A 20 -7.86 -18.74 -11.05
CA PHE A 20 -7.70 -19.43 -12.32
C PHE A 20 -8.89 -20.36 -12.56
N THR A 21 -9.45 -20.32 -13.75
CA THR A 21 -10.55 -21.22 -14.17
C THR A 21 -10.07 -22.36 -15.08
N ASP A 22 -9.00 -22.08 -15.86
CA ASP A 22 -8.37 -23.06 -16.74
C ASP A 22 -6.88 -22.73 -16.86
N TYR A 23 -6.08 -23.32 -15.97
CA TYR A 23 -4.62 -23.17 -15.96
C TYR A 23 -3.96 -24.47 -15.52
N ILE A 24 -3.72 -25.35 -16.51
CA ILE A 24 -3.07 -26.65 -16.33
C ILE A 24 -1.77 -26.66 -17.14
N ILE A 25 -0.68 -27.01 -16.49
CA ILE A 25 0.61 -27.22 -17.13
C ILE A 25 0.81 -28.72 -17.34
N ASN A 26 1.00 -29.13 -18.60
CA ASN A 26 1.32 -30.48 -18.95
C ASN A 26 2.82 -30.61 -19.31
N GLU A 27 3.37 -31.78 -19.05
CA GLU A 27 4.73 -32.14 -19.42
C GLU A 27 4.69 -33.50 -20.14
N ALA A 28 5.49 -33.66 -21.20
CA ALA A 28 5.61 -34.92 -21.89
C ALA A 28 6.47 -35.88 -21.05
N ASP A 29 6.01 -37.10 -20.87
CA ASP A 29 6.81 -38.19 -20.29
C ASP A 29 7.86 -38.71 -21.30
N LYS A 30 8.63 -39.73 -20.90
CA LYS A 30 9.67 -40.33 -21.75
C LYS A 30 9.11 -41.02 -23.00
N ASP A 31 7.84 -41.36 -22.97
CA ASP A 31 7.13 -42.04 -24.06
C ASP A 31 6.35 -41.05 -24.93
N GLY A 32 6.43 -39.75 -24.64
CA GLY A 32 5.76 -38.67 -25.36
C GLY A 32 4.31 -38.43 -24.97
N ASN A 33 3.79 -39.11 -23.94
CA ASN A 33 2.44 -38.86 -23.44
C ASN A 33 2.40 -37.62 -22.57
N LEU A 34 1.34 -36.79 -22.71
CA LEU A 34 1.12 -35.63 -21.87
C LEU A 34 0.61 -36.05 -20.50
N THR A 35 1.35 -35.64 -19.46
CA THR A 35 0.96 -35.82 -18.07
C THR A 35 0.80 -34.44 -17.41
N VAL A 36 -0.15 -34.31 -16.48
CA VAL A 36 -0.38 -33.07 -15.74
C VAL A 36 0.80 -32.83 -14.79
N LYS A 37 1.59 -31.79 -15.05
CA LYS A 37 2.69 -31.35 -14.18
C LYS A 37 2.19 -30.49 -13.03
N ALA A 38 1.24 -29.60 -13.30
CA ALA A 38 0.62 -28.74 -12.31
C ALA A 38 -0.80 -28.35 -12.71
N ASP A 39 -1.69 -28.28 -11.73
CA ASP A 39 -3.06 -27.80 -11.87
C ASP A 39 -3.26 -26.64 -10.89
N TYR A 40 -3.53 -25.45 -11.44
CA TYR A 40 -3.74 -24.23 -10.68
C TYR A 40 -5.21 -23.80 -10.65
N ASN A 41 -6.13 -24.60 -11.18
CA ASN A 41 -7.55 -24.30 -11.18
C ASN A 41 -8.06 -24.06 -9.75
N GLY A 42 -8.85 -23.00 -9.58
CA GLY A 42 -9.35 -22.56 -8.28
C GLY A 42 -8.32 -21.84 -7.38
N LYS A 43 -7.03 -21.80 -7.75
CA LYS A 43 -6.02 -21.02 -7.03
C LYS A 43 -6.20 -19.53 -7.31
N TYR A 44 -5.85 -18.72 -6.32
CA TYR A 44 -5.86 -17.25 -6.48
C TYR A 44 -4.78 -16.80 -7.44
N VAL A 45 -5.12 -15.81 -8.26
CA VAL A 45 -4.16 -15.14 -9.16
C VAL A 45 -3.11 -14.42 -8.31
N PRO A 46 -1.80 -14.67 -8.55
CA PRO A 46 -0.73 -14.00 -7.84
C PRO A 46 -0.77 -12.48 -7.97
N PHE A 47 -0.19 -11.78 -6.99
CA PHE A 47 -0.05 -10.31 -6.92
C PHE A 47 -1.36 -9.53 -6.79
N VAL A 48 -2.48 -10.18 -6.65
CA VAL A 48 -3.79 -9.56 -6.49
C VAL A 48 -4.24 -9.63 -5.03
N PRO A 49 -4.26 -8.50 -4.28
CA PRO A 49 -4.81 -8.48 -2.94
C PRO A 49 -6.33 -8.65 -2.99
N LYS A 50 -6.85 -9.55 -2.17
CA LYS A 50 -8.31 -9.78 -2.07
C LYS A 50 -9.06 -8.57 -1.53
N HIS A 51 -8.43 -7.82 -0.66
CA HIS A 51 -8.98 -6.63 -0.02
C HIS A 51 -7.98 -5.48 -0.11
N THR A 52 -8.44 -4.30 -0.38
CA THR A 52 -7.67 -3.06 -0.28
C THR A 52 -8.46 -2.05 0.53
N LEU A 53 -7.79 -1.29 1.39
CA LEU A 53 -8.40 -0.27 2.23
C LEU A 53 -7.53 0.98 2.21
N ASN A 54 -8.16 2.12 2.01
CA ASN A 54 -7.55 3.42 2.23
C ASN A 54 -8.47 4.22 3.15
N ILE A 55 -7.91 4.77 4.22
CA ILE A 55 -8.61 5.72 5.11
C ILE A 55 -7.69 6.91 5.28
N GLY A 56 -8.20 8.10 4.98
CA GLY A 56 -7.47 9.35 5.11
C GLY A 56 -8.27 10.41 5.84
N GLY A 57 -7.54 11.33 6.47
CA GLY A 57 -8.11 12.49 7.11
C GLY A 57 -7.19 13.70 6.99
N GLU A 58 -7.80 14.84 6.91
CA GLU A 58 -7.15 16.15 6.94
C GLU A 58 -7.86 17.03 7.96
N TYR A 59 -7.09 17.65 8.84
CA TYR A 59 -7.56 18.63 9.80
C TYR A 59 -6.76 19.91 9.66
N ALA A 60 -7.44 21.01 9.36
CA ALA A 60 -6.85 22.31 9.12
C ALA A 60 -7.22 23.29 10.24
N ILE A 61 -6.24 23.96 10.83
CA ILE A 61 -6.40 24.99 11.83
C ILE A 61 -6.00 26.31 11.18
N THR A 62 -6.95 27.27 11.09
CA THR A 62 -6.62 28.66 10.74
C THR A 62 -6.19 29.36 12.01
N CYS A 63 -4.99 29.92 11.99
CA CYS A 63 -4.40 30.58 13.16
C CYS A 63 -4.86 32.04 13.25
N SER A 64 -4.78 32.60 14.45
CA SER A 64 -5.11 34.02 14.66
C SER A 64 -4.01 34.92 14.11
N SER A 65 -4.36 36.18 13.81
CA SER A 65 -3.43 37.21 13.31
C SER A 65 -2.22 37.52 14.21
N ARG A 66 -2.20 37.00 15.44
CA ARG A 66 -1.04 37.07 16.36
C ARG A 66 -0.09 35.87 16.26
N SER A 67 -0.47 34.83 15.51
CA SER A 67 0.37 33.64 15.29
C SER A 67 1.40 33.91 14.19
N ILE A 68 2.55 33.25 14.29
CA ILE A 68 3.55 33.20 13.21
C ILE A 68 3.02 32.41 12.02
N PHE A 69 2.14 31.41 12.27
CA PHE A 69 1.55 30.57 11.25
C PHE A 69 0.16 31.10 10.87
N ASP A 70 -0.13 31.14 9.59
CA ASP A 70 -1.46 31.46 9.07
C ASP A 70 -2.39 30.26 9.15
N ARG A 71 -1.85 29.08 8.84
CA ARG A 71 -2.60 27.83 8.82
C ARG A 71 -1.69 26.65 9.16
N ILE A 72 -2.25 25.69 9.88
CA ILE A 72 -1.60 24.40 10.17
C ILE A 72 -2.53 23.29 9.66
N VAL A 73 -1.98 22.40 8.83
CA VAL A 73 -2.76 21.29 8.24
C VAL A 73 -2.12 19.96 8.64
N PHE A 74 -2.89 19.14 9.32
CA PHE A 74 -2.54 17.77 9.66
C PHE A 74 -3.19 16.81 8.67
N GLN A 75 -2.41 15.90 8.12
CA GLN A 75 -2.88 14.87 7.22
C GLN A 75 -2.41 13.51 7.71
N ALA A 76 -3.31 12.55 7.73
CA ALA A 76 -2.99 11.15 8.00
C ALA A 76 -3.66 10.26 6.95
N ASN A 77 -2.94 9.24 6.51
CA ASN A 77 -3.46 8.29 5.53
C ASN A 77 -3.00 6.88 5.88
N TYR A 78 -3.96 5.98 6.09
CA TYR A 78 -3.74 4.56 6.32
C TYR A 78 -4.10 3.77 5.07
N ASN A 79 -3.11 3.04 4.52
CA ASN A 79 -3.27 2.17 3.38
C ASN A 79 -3.05 0.73 3.81
N ALA A 80 -3.98 -0.16 3.49
CA ALA A 80 -3.87 -1.56 3.83
C ALA A 80 -4.21 -2.47 2.67
N ALA A 81 -3.54 -3.61 2.63
CA ALA A 81 -3.80 -4.69 1.69
C ALA A 81 -4.08 -5.99 2.44
N GLY A 82 -5.06 -6.72 1.98
CA GLY A 82 -5.34 -8.08 2.42
C GLY A 82 -4.25 -9.06 1.99
N ARG A 83 -4.52 -10.34 2.17
CA ARG A 83 -3.57 -11.36 1.75
C ARG A 83 -3.29 -11.27 0.25
N ILE A 84 -2.00 -11.35 -0.10
CA ILE A 84 -1.48 -11.41 -1.46
C ILE A 84 -0.73 -12.73 -1.59
N TYR A 85 -1.08 -13.54 -2.57
CA TYR A 85 -0.30 -14.72 -2.94
C TYR A 85 0.76 -14.31 -3.97
N TRP A 86 1.95 -14.89 -3.86
CA TRP A 86 3.08 -14.54 -4.72
C TRP A 86 3.33 -15.57 -5.83
N THR A 87 2.75 -16.76 -5.69
CA THR A 87 2.95 -17.90 -6.59
C THR A 87 1.60 -18.44 -7.05
N GLU A 88 1.58 -19.10 -8.20
CA GLU A 88 0.39 -19.75 -8.74
C GLU A 88 -0.11 -20.90 -7.84
N GLN A 89 0.82 -21.55 -7.11
CA GLN A 89 0.50 -22.62 -6.15
C GLN A 89 -0.16 -22.10 -4.88
N ASN A 90 -0.09 -20.77 -4.63
CA ASN A 90 -0.54 -20.10 -3.41
C ASN A 90 0.15 -20.57 -2.12
N ASN A 91 1.35 -21.14 -2.24
CA ASN A 91 2.17 -21.62 -1.11
C ASN A 91 2.96 -20.52 -0.42
N VAL A 92 3.22 -19.40 -1.11
CA VAL A 92 3.89 -18.22 -0.55
C VAL A 92 2.94 -17.02 -0.59
N SER A 93 2.79 -16.34 0.53
CA SER A 93 1.88 -15.20 0.63
C SER A 93 2.38 -14.14 1.62
N GLN A 94 1.99 -12.89 1.38
CA GLN A 94 2.00 -11.79 2.34
C GLN A 94 0.67 -11.77 3.08
N SER A 95 0.68 -11.84 4.39
CA SER A 95 -0.51 -11.63 5.21
C SER A 95 -0.96 -10.17 5.15
N PHE A 96 -2.17 -9.89 5.66
CA PHE A 96 -2.67 -8.53 5.78
C PHE A 96 -1.60 -7.61 6.39
N TYR A 97 -1.41 -6.46 5.78
CA TYR A 97 -0.57 -5.39 6.31
C TYR A 97 -1.17 -4.02 6.01
N GLY A 98 -0.79 -3.03 6.81
CA GLY A 98 -1.16 -1.64 6.58
C GLY A 98 -0.04 -0.70 6.99
N THR A 99 0.06 0.41 6.29
CA THR A 99 1.04 1.48 6.55
C THR A 99 0.32 2.78 6.85
N LEU A 100 0.78 3.50 7.86
CA LEU A 100 0.33 4.85 8.19
C LEU A 100 1.32 5.87 7.66
N ASN A 101 0.81 6.83 6.90
CA ASN A 101 1.58 8.00 6.47
C ASN A 101 0.99 9.24 7.16
N TRP A 102 1.86 10.17 7.48
CA TRP A 102 1.50 11.41 8.16
C TRP A 102 2.22 12.60 7.54
N ARG A 103 1.55 13.75 7.52
CA ARG A 103 2.13 15.03 7.09
C ARG A 103 1.53 16.16 7.91
N THR A 104 2.37 17.12 8.30
CA THR A 104 1.94 18.41 8.84
C THR A 104 2.53 19.53 8.00
N ASN A 105 1.67 20.41 7.52
CA ASN A 105 2.07 21.60 6.79
C ASN A 105 1.87 22.81 7.69
N LEU A 106 2.90 23.66 7.75
CA LEU A 106 2.91 24.97 8.43
C LEU A 106 2.98 26.05 7.35
N GLU A 107 1.91 26.83 7.19
CA GLU A 107 1.81 27.90 6.19
C GLU A 107 2.13 29.24 6.84
N ILE A 108 3.03 30.02 6.21
CA ILE A 108 3.51 31.34 6.67
C ILE A 108 3.61 32.25 5.44
N GLY A 109 2.62 33.11 5.20
CA GLY A 109 2.58 33.94 4.00
C GLY A 109 2.74 33.09 2.72
N ASP A 110 3.77 33.40 1.94
CA ASP A 110 4.08 32.66 0.70
C ASP A 110 4.97 31.44 0.92
N ALA A 111 5.32 31.13 2.18
CA ALA A 111 6.16 29.99 2.53
C ALA A 111 5.34 28.85 3.19
N MET A 112 5.77 27.63 2.96
CA MET A 112 5.22 26.44 3.60
C MET A 112 6.35 25.51 4.02
N ILE A 113 6.29 25.05 5.26
CA ILE A 113 7.17 24.02 5.81
C ILE A 113 6.33 22.78 6.03
N SER A 114 6.75 21.65 5.49
CA SER A 114 6.05 20.37 5.67
C SER A 114 6.95 19.37 6.37
N PHE A 115 6.45 18.76 7.42
CA PHE A 115 7.05 17.57 8.05
C PHE A 115 6.24 16.35 7.62
N TRP A 116 6.91 15.28 7.24
CA TRP A 116 6.21 14.07 6.85
C TRP A 116 6.89 12.79 7.35
N ALA A 117 6.08 11.78 7.54
CA ALA A 117 6.52 10.43 7.84
C ALA A 117 5.79 9.43 6.94
N ARG A 118 6.52 8.47 6.37
CA ARG A 118 5.98 7.32 5.63
C ARG A 118 6.21 6.05 6.42
N ASN A 119 5.25 5.14 6.36
CA ASN A 119 5.24 3.92 7.17
C ASN A 119 5.55 4.24 8.63
N PHE A 120 4.84 5.20 9.21
CA PHE A 120 5.09 5.76 10.56
C PHE A 120 5.07 4.68 11.65
N LEU A 121 4.30 3.61 11.48
CA LEU A 121 4.24 2.48 12.39
C LEU A 121 5.39 1.47 12.17
N ASN A 122 6.29 1.76 11.24
CA ASN A 122 7.42 0.89 10.86
C ASN A 122 6.99 -0.55 10.61
N LYS A 123 5.89 -0.75 9.88
CA LYS A 123 5.36 -2.08 9.57
C LYS A 123 6.27 -2.81 8.58
N ASP A 124 6.77 -3.98 8.98
CA ASP A 124 7.45 -4.89 8.06
C ASP A 124 6.43 -5.61 7.18
N TYR A 125 6.71 -5.65 5.88
CA TYR A 125 5.93 -6.39 4.88
C TYR A 125 6.79 -6.75 3.67
N ALA A 126 6.40 -7.79 2.93
CA ALA A 126 6.98 -8.09 1.64
C ALA A 126 6.30 -7.20 0.59
N ALA A 127 7.09 -6.38 -0.11
CA ALA A 127 6.61 -5.56 -1.22
C ALA A 127 6.53 -6.37 -2.52
N PHE A 128 7.38 -7.38 -2.65
CA PHE A 128 7.46 -8.24 -3.82
C PHE A 128 8.16 -9.55 -3.48
N TYR A 129 7.77 -10.63 -4.15
CA TYR A 129 8.40 -11.94 -4.07
C TYR A 129 8.35 -12.63 -5.43
N PHE A 130 9.41 -13.34 -5.79
CA PHE A 130 9.44 -14.21 -6.96
C PHE A 130 10.36 -15.40 -6.73
N GLU A 131 10.16 -16.45 -7.51
CA GLU A 131 10.97 -17.65 -7.49
C GLU A 131 11.71 -17.82 -8.82
N THR A 132 12.98 -18.18 -8.73
CA THR A 132 13.79 -18.58 -9.90
C THR A 132 14.87 -19.54 -9.45
N MET A 133 15.26 -20.47 -10.32
CA MET A 133 16.31 -21.48 -10.03
C MET A 133 16.08 -22.22 -8.71
N ASN A 134 14.85 -22.57 -8.38
CA ASN A 134 14.44 -23.19 -7.12
C ASN A 134 14.80 -22.39 -5.85
N LYS A 135 14.93 -21.06 -5.99
CA LYS A 135 15.17 -20.14 -4.87
C LYS A 135 14.11 -19.04 -4.87
N GLY A 136 13.66 -18.67 -3.66
CA GLY A 136 12.76 -17.54 -3.45
C GLY A 136 13.54 -16.26 -3.15
N PHE A 137 13.13 -15.16 -3.75
CA PHE A 137 13.67 -13.82 -3.53
C PHE A 137 12.58 -12.87 -3.08
N MET A 138 12.82 -12.18 -1.97
CA MET A 138 11.84 -11.26 -1.38
C MET A 138 12.44 -9.86 -1.29
N GLN A 139 11.68 -8.87 -1.76
CA GLN A 139 11.94 -7.47 -1.51
C GLN A 139 11.08 -7.00 -0.35
N LYS A 140 11.71 -6.52 0.73
CA LYS A 140 11.00 -5.89 1.84
C LYS A 140 10.45 -4.52 1.42
N GLY A 141 9.30 -4.16 1.99
CA GLY A 141 8.76 -2.82 1.93
C GLY A 141 9.69 -1.80 2.60
N ARG A 142 9.50 -0.54 2.28
CA ARG A 142 10.32 0.54 2.87
C ARG A 142 10.02 0.65 4.37
N PRO A 143 11.06 0.74 5.21
CA PRO A 143 10.89 1.02 6.63
C PRO A 143 10.34 2.43 6.83
N VAL A 144 10.17 2.84 8.08
CA VAL A 144 9.79 4.21 8.42
C VAL A 144 10.77 5.22 7.82
N GLN A 145 10.22 6.27 7.22
CA GLN A 145 10.97 7.38 6.61
C GLN A 145 10.40 8.70 7.11
N PHE A 146 11.27 9.67 7.37
CA PHE A 146 10.90 11.03 7.75
C PHE A 146 11.55 12.03 6.81
N GLY A 147 10.91 13.16 6.62
CA GLY A 147 11.49 14.25 5.85
C GLY A 147 10.83 15.59 6.12
N ILE A 148 11.49 16.62 5.59
CA ILE A 148 11.04 18.00 5.63
C ILE A 148 11.07 18.53 4.20
N ASP A 149 9.98 19.19 3.79
CA ASP A 149 9.91 19.93 2.53
C ASP A 149 9.74 21.41 2.82
N LEU A 150 10.45 22.26 2.06
CA LEU A 150 10.29 23.71 2.08
C LEU A 150 9.76 24.15 0.72
N ARG A 151 8.73 24.99 0.71
CA ARG A 151 8.17 25.59 -0.51
C ARG A 151 8.00 27.07 -0.31
N CYS A 152 8.47 27.87 -1.27
CA CYS A 152 8.22 29.31 -1.35
C CYS A 152 7.59 29.62 -2.72
N ARG A 153 6.62 30.54 -2.74
CA ARG A 153 6.07 31.12 -3.96
C ARG A 153 6.70 32.51 -4.14
N PHE A 154 7.10 32.83 -5.35
CA PHE A 154 7.69 34.12 -5.72
C PHE A 154 6.76 34.82 -6.69
#